data_084372fd083c8b7e48ad724e3d955be9
#
_entry.id   084372fd083c8b7e48ad724e3d955be9
#
_cell.length_a   1.000
_cell.length_b   1.000
_cell.length_c   1.000
_cell.angle_alpha   90.00
_cell.angle_beta   90.00
_cell.angle_gamma   90.00
#
_symmetry.space_group_name_H-M   'P 1'
#
loop_
_entity.id
_entity.type
_entity.pdbx_description
1 polymer ?
#
loop_
_entity_poly.entity_id
_entity_poly.type
_entity_poly.pdbx_seq_one_letter_code
_entity_poly.pdbx_strand_id
1 'polypeptide(L)'
;MKLDGLEEIIKNMEAIKDQLKGDPLRSSLRKALTPIVDQAKSLAPVDTGRLQDAIKTRPLPADDLPAGFTDGQELFVLSSRKKDPDAPDNAWYWHFVEFGTNKNDGGTPFLAPAFDAKGQAAIDEFANEMRKQLERNVKRIAKT
;
A
#
# COMPACT_ATOMS: atom_id res chain seq x y z
N MET A 1 8.97 -0.20 12.97
CA MET A 1 8.10 -1.40 12.93
C MET A 1 8.88 -2.57 12.37
N LYS A 2 8.85 -3.70 13.07
CA LYS A 2 9.49 -4.94 12.61
C LYS A 2 8.40 -5.88 12.09
N LEU A 3 8.52 -6.35 10.85
CA LEU A 3 7.54 -7.22 10.22
C LEU A 3 8.11 -8.63 10.06
N ASP A 4 7.44 -9.60 10.68
CA ASP A 4 7.85 -11.00 10.64
C ASP A 4 7.61 -11.60 9.25
N GLY A 5 8.58 -12.37 8.77
CA GLY A 5 8.50 -13.07 7.49
C GLY A 5 8.88 -12.24 6.27
N LEU A 6 9.16 -10.94 6.41
CA LEU A 6 9.50 -10.08 5.26
C LEU A 6 10.79 -10.52 4.56
N GLU A 7 11.83 -10.84 5.32
CA GLU A 7 13.11 -11.28 4.75
C GLU A 7 12.99 -12.60 3.99
N GLU A 8 12.20 -13.54 4.53
CA GLU A 8 11.93 -14.81 3.89
C GLU A 8 11.15 -14.62 2.58
N ILE A 9 10.15 -13.74 2.57
CA ILE A 9 9.39 -13.41 1.37
C ILE A 9 10.31 -12.85 0.28
N ILE A 10 11.17 -11.88 0.63
CA ILE A 10 12.11 -11.28 -0.31
C ILE A 10 13.04 -12.34 -0.90
N LYS A 11 13.59 -13.22 -0.07
CA LYS A 11 14.45 -14.32 -0.51
C LYS A 11 13.74 -15.27 -1.46
N ASN A 12 12.51 -15.65 -1.15
CA ASN A 12 11.70 -16.53 -1.99
C ASN A 12 11.34 -15.87 -3.32
N MET A 13 11.05 -14.57 -3.30
CA MET A 13 10.77 -13.79 -4.52
C MET A 13 12.00 -13.73 -5.45
N GLU A 14 13.19 -13.55 -4.89
CA GLU A 14 14.43 -13.57 -5.68
C GLU A 14 14.64 -14.90 -6.38
N ALA A 15 14.31 -16.01 -5.71
CA ALA A 15 14.46 -17.35 -6.26
C ALA A 15 13.50 -17.64 -7.44
N ILE A 16 12.32 -17.03 -7.45
CA ILE A 16 11.26 -17.29 -8.44
C ILE A 16 10.82 -16.02 -9.20
N LYS A 17 11.63 -14.98 -9.16
CA LYS A 17 11.30 -13.66 -9.69
C LYS A 17 10.79 -13.66 -11.14
N ASP A 18 11.34 -14.51 -11.98
CA ASP A 18 10.96 -14.57 -13.40
C ASP A 18 9.55 -15.13 -13.59
N GLN A 19 9.05 -15.94 -12.66
CA GLN A 19 7.70 -16.50 -12.70
C GLN A 19 6.64 -15.55 -12.12
N LEU A 20 7.06 -14.61 -11.28
CA LEU A 20 6.16 -13.74 -10.53
C LEU A 20 6.18 -12.28 -10.97
N LYS A 21 6.97 -11.95 -11.99
CA LYS A 21 7.03 -10.59 -12.54
C LYS A 21 5.71 -10.17 -13.20
N GLY A 22 5.47 -8.88 -13.21
CA GLY A 22 4.33 -8.28 -13.90
C GLY A 22 3.02 -8.39 -13.11
N ASP A 23 1.97 -8.87 -13.76
CA ASP A 23 0.62 -8.86 -13.20
C ASP A 23 0.45 -9.64 -11.90
N PRO A 24 1.04 -10.83 -11.70
CA PRO A 24 0.94 -11.52 -10.41
C PRO A 24 1.51 -10.72 -9.25
N LEU A 25 2.68 -10.15 -9.43
CA LEU A 25 3.32 -9.32 -8.40
C LEU A 25 2.50 -8.06 -8.12
N ARG A 26 2.09 -7.37 -9.18
CA ARG A 26 1.32 -6.13 -9.08
C ARG A 26 -0.01 -6.34 -8.38
N SER A 27 -0.74 -7.38 -8.74
CA SER A 27 -2.02 -7.75 -8.12
C SER A 27 -1.85 -8.10 -6.64
N SER A 28 -0.83 -8.87 -6.30
CA SER A 28 -0.54 -9.29 -4.92
C SER A 28 -0.17 -8.09 -4.04
N LEU A 29 0.63 -7.17 -4.55
CA LEU A 29 1.00 -5.95 -3.83
C LEU A 29 -0.22 -5.06 -3.57
N ARG A 30 -1.09 -4.90 -4.56
CA ARG A 30 -2.31 -4.11 -4.42
C ARG A 30 -3.23 -4.70 -3.33
N LYS A 31 -3.44 -6.00 -3.35
CA LYS A 31 -4.25 -6.69 -2.34
C LYS A 31 -3.64 -6.61 -0.94
N ALA A 32 -2.31 -6.67 -0.86
CA ALA A 32 -1.60 -6.56 0.42
C ALA A 32 -1.81 -5.19 1.08
N LEU A 33 -1.88 -4.12 0.30
CA LEU A 33 -2.11 -2.77 0.83
C LEU A 33 -3.55 -2.52 1.27
N THR A 34 -4.51 -3.31 0.81
CA THR A 34 -5.93 -3.10 1.12
C THR A 34 -6.23 -3.03 2.62
N PRO A 35 -5.73 -3.93 3.48
CA PRO A 35 -5.97 -3.81 4.93
C PRO A 35 -5.44 -2.51 5.53
N ILE A 36 -4.28 -2.04 5.06
CA ILE A 36 -3.69 -0.78 5.53
C ILE A 36 -4.53 0.41 5.08
N VAL A 37 -4.96 0.41 3.81
CA VAL A 37 -5.82 1.47 3.26
C VAL A 37 -7.14 1.55 4.02
N ASP A 38 -7.79 0.42 4.23
CA ASP A 38 -9.07 0.37 4.95
C ASP A 38 -8.92 0.85 6.39
N GLN A 39 -7.85 0.46 7.07
CA GLN A 39 -7.56 0.92 8.42
C GLN A 39 -7.26 2.42 8.47
N ALA A 40 -6.48 2.94 7.53
CA ALA A 40 -6.19 4.37 7.44
C ALA A 40 -7.47 5.18 7.21
N LYS A 41 -8.36 4.70 6.33
CA LYS A 41 -9.65 5.35 6.11
C LYS A 41 -10.52 5.34 7.35
N SER A 42 -10.53 4.24 8.11
CA SER A 42 -11.32 4.16 9.34
C SER A 42 -10.79 5.06 10.45
N LEU A 43 -9.48 5.28 10.50
CA LEU A 43 -8.83 6.15 11.50
C LEU A 43 -8.82 7.63 11.10
N ALA A 44 -8.98 7.93 9.82
CA ALA A 44 -9.00 9.30 9.33
C ALA A 44 -10.19 10.08 9.91
N PRO A 45 -9.97 11.28 10.45
CA PRO A 45 -11.09 12.11 10.92
C PRO A 45 -12.06 12.40 9.79
N VAL A 46 -13.37 12.25 10.08
CA VAL A 46 -14.43 12.46 9.09
C VAL A 46 -15.13 13.79 9.35
N ASP A 47 -14.93 14.72 8.43
CA ASP A 47 -15.73 15.95 8.36
C ASP A 47 -16.61 15.90 7.11
N THR A 48 -15.98 15.92 5.93
CA THR A 48 -16.68 15.83 4.63
C THR A 48 -16.47 14.50 3.92
N GLY A 49 -15.65 13.60 4.48
CA GLY A 49 -15.21 12.37 3.82
C GLY A 49 -14.06 12.57 2.82
N ARG A 50 -13.65 13.80 2.60
CA ARG A 50 -12.61 14.16 1.62
C ARG A 50 -11.28 13.46 1.91
N LEU A 51 -10.85 13.45 3.17
CA LEU A 51 -9.60 12.81 3.57
C LEU A 51 -9.64 11.30 3.31
N GLN A 52 -10.74 10.64 3.65
CA GLN A 52 -10.90 9.20 3.38
C GLN A 52 -10.84 8.91 1.88
N ASP A 53 -11.52 9.70 1.07
CA ASP A 53 -11.54 9.53 -0.39
C ASP A 53 -10.19 9.83 -1.04
N ALA A 54 -9.35 10.63 -0.39
CA ALA A 54 -8.01 10.98 -0.87
C ALA A 54 -6.97 9.88 -0.60
N ILE A 55 -7.23 8.93 0.30
CA ILE A 55 -6.32 7.83 0.59
C ILE A 55 -6.43 6.78 -0.51
N LYS A 56 -5.37 6.62 -1.30
CA LYS A 56 -5.35 5.79 -2.50
C LYS A 56 -4.07 4.99 -2.60
N THR A 57 -4.06 4.04 -3.51
CA THR A 57 -2.85 3.31 -3.92
C THR A 57 -2.58 3.53 -5.39
N ARG A 58 -1.31 3.44 -5.77
CA ARG A 58 -0.89 3.52 -7.16
C ARG A 58 0.37 2.70 -7.39
N PRO A 59 0.69 2.34 -8.64
CA PRO A 59 2.00 1.77 -8.94
C PRO A 59 3.11 2.74 -8.54
N LEU A 60 4.17 2.19 -7.93
CA LEU A 60 5.35 2.96 -7.59
C LEU A 60 6.07 3.38 -8.87
N PRO A 61 6.50 4.65 -9.01
CA PRO A 61 7.27 5.07 -10.17
C PRO A 61 8.57 4.27 -10.32
N ALA A 62 9.02 4.06 -11.56
CA ALA A 62 10.20 3.25 -11.85
C ALA A 62 11.45 3.75 -11.12
N ASP A 63 11.59 5.06 -10.98
CA ASP A 63 12.75 5.68 -10.33
C ASP A 63 12.78 5.44 -8.80
N ASP A 64 11.64 5.13 -8.22
CA ASP A 64 11.49 4.90 -6.79
C ASP A 64 11.54 3.40 -6.42
N LEU A 65 11.63 2.52 -7.42
CA LEU A 65 11.69 1.08 -7.18
C LEU A 65 13.04 0.67 -6.58
N PRO A 66 13.05 -0.21 -5.57
CA PRO A 66 14.29 -0.78 -5.07
C PRO A 66 15.04 -1.56 -6.18
N ALA A 67 16.35 -1.62 -6.06
CA ALA A 67 17.19 -2.35 -7.02
C ALA A 67 16.74 -3.82 -7.14
N GLY A 68 16.55 -4.28 -8.37
CA GLY A 68 16.11 -5.63 -8.66
C GLY A 68 14.60 -5.85 -8.72
N PHE A 69 13.81 -4.82 -8.40
CA PHE A 69 12.34 -4.89 -8.49
C PHE A 69 11.84 -4.21 -9.75
N THR A 70 10.82 -4.79 -10.38
CA THR A 70 10.20 -4.27 -11.59
C THR A 70 8.84 -3.63 -11.33
N ASP A 71 8.22 -3.94 -10.19
CA ASP A 71 6.90 -3.46 -9.82
C ASP A 71 6.85 -3.14 -8.33
N GLY A 72 6.03 -2.18 -7.99
CA GLY A 72 5.74 -1.81 -6.61
C GLY A 72 4.41 -1.10 -6.52
N GLN A 73 3.91 -0.96 -5.32
CA GLN A 73 2.69 -0.21 -5.03
C GLN A 73 2.98 0.73 -3.86
N GLU A 74 2.41 1.91 -3.90
CA GLU A 74 2.48 2.85 -2.78
C GLU A 74 1.10 3.29 -2.33
N LEU A 75 0.96 3.51 -1.03
CA LEU A 75 -0.17 4.23 -0.46
C LEU A 75 0.17 5.72 -0.46
N PHE A 76 -0.75 6.54 -0.91
CA PHE A 76 -0.57 7.98 -0.90
C PHE A 76 -1.88 8.68 -0.55
N VAL A 77 -1.76 9.93 -0.16
CA VAL A 77 -2.92 10.81 0.03
C VAL A 77 -2.93 11.81 -1.11
N LEU A 78 -4.00 11.81 -1.90
CA LEU A 78 -4.13 12.73 -3.01
C LEU A 78 -4.19 14.17 -2.49
N SER A 79 -3.18 14.95 -2.82
CA SER A 79 -3.09 16.34 -2.40
C SER A 79 -2.53 17.20 -3.53
N SER A 80 -3.33 18.15 -3.98
CA SER A 80 -2.89 19.09 -5.02
C SER A 80 -3.52 20.46 -4.78
N ARG A 81 -2.68 21.46 -4.61
CA ARG A 81 -3.13 22.84 -4.55
C ARG A 81 -3.30 23.48 -5.92
N LYS A 82 -2.73 22.83 -6.97
CA LYS A 82 -2.67 23.42 -8.31
C LYS A 82 -3.81 23.00 -9.23
N LYS A 83 -4.39 21.79 -9.01
CA LYS A 83 -5.42 21.28 -9.91
C LYS A 83 -6.82 21.71 -9.50
N ASP A 84 -7.29 21.25 -8.40
CA ASP A 84 -8.61 21.60 -7.87
C ASP A 84 -8.58 21.37 -6.36
N PRO A 85 -8.29 22.40 -5.58
CA PRO A 85 -8.20 22.25 -4.13
C PRO A 85 -9.53 21.89 -3.47
N ASP A 86 -10.64 22.11 -4.17
CA ASP A 86 -11.98 21.83 -3.65
C ASP A 86 -12.55 20.51 -4.14
N ALA A 87 -11.78 19.73 -4.95
CA ALA A 87 -12.21 18.41 -5.39
C ALA A 87 -12.54 17.49 -4.20
N PRO A 88 -13.61 16.69 -4.28
CA PRO A 88 -14.08 15.87 -3.17
C PRO A 88 -13.05 14.85 -2.64
N ASP A 89 -12.08 14.48 -3.46
CA ASP A 89 -11.05 13.51 -3.11
C ASP A 89 -9.65 14.14 -2.97
N ASN A 90 -9.58 15.45 -2.80
CA ASN A 90 -8.31 16.18 -2.66
C ASN A 90 -8.14 16.67 -1.23
N ALA A 91 -7.22 16.07 -0.48
CA ALA A 91 -6.92 16.42 0.90
C ALA A 91 -5.55 17.07 1.02
N TRP A 92 -5.38 18.26 0.48
CA TRP A 92 -4.12 19.02 0.53
C TRP A 92 -3.63 19.28 1.96
N TYR A 93 -4.51 19.21 2.93
CA TYR A 93 -4.26 19.45 4.36
C TYR A 93 -3.88 18.19 5.16
N TRP A 94 -3.76 17.02 4.53
CA TRP A 94 -3.60 15.72 5.20
C TRP A 94 -2.44 15.68 6.20
N HIS A 95 -1.34 16.34 5.88
CA HIS A 95 -0.17 16.34 6.75
C HIS A 95 -0.39 17.09 8.07
N PHE A 96 -1.26 18.10 8.07
CA PHE A 96 -1.67 18.76 9.31
C PHE A 96 -2.48 17.83 10.21
N VAL A 97 -3.26 16.94 9.62
CA VAL A 97 -4.02 15.93 10.37
C VAL A 97 -3.07 14.88 10.94
N GLU A 98 -2.15 14.37 10.14
CA GLU A 98 -1.21 13.33 10.57
C GLU A 98 -0.22 13.81 11.63
N PHE A 99 0.36 14.98 11.43
CA PHE A 99 1.48 15.47 12.27
C PHE A 99 1.09 16.61 13.21
N GLY A 100 -0.07 17.22 13.04
CA GLY A 100 -0.53 18.33 13.85
C GLY A 100 -0.09 19.70 13.33
N THR A 101 -0.49 20.72 14.07
CA THR A 101 -0.17 22.11 13.80
C THR A 101 0.27 22.77 15.12
N ASN A 102 0.66 24.06 15.08
CA ASN A 102 0.97 24.83 16.28
C ASN A 102 -0.21 24.92 17.27
N LYS A 103 -1.44 24.74 16.77
CA LYS A 103 -2.67 24.77 17.58
C LYS A 103 -3.12 23.39 18.04
N ASN A 104 -2.68 22.33 17.35
CA ASN A 104 -3.03 20.94 17.63
C ASN A 104 -1.76 20.09 17.60
N ASP A 105 -1.05 20.08 18.71
CA ASP A 105 0.21 19.37 18.86
C ASP A 105 -0.01 17.87 18.75
N GLY A 106 0.74 17.21 17.82
CA GLY A 106 0.65 15.79 17.57
C GLY A 106 -0.46 15.34 16.61
N GLY A 107 -1.42 16.20 16.30
CA GLY A 107 -2.48 15.91 15.35
C GLY A 107 -3.40 14.74 15.72
N THR A 108 -4.00 14.13 14.71
CA THR A 108 -4.79 12.90 14.82
C THR A 108 -4.25 11.92 13.77
N PRO A 109 -3.15 11.20 14.07
CA PRO A 109 -2.53 10.30 13.12
C PRO A 109 -3.48 9.21 12.61
N PHE A 110 -3.40 8.92 11.32
CA PHE A 110 -4.20 7.86 10.69
C PHE A 110 -3.35 6.92 9.83
N LEU A 111 -2.24 7.40 9.27
CA LEU A 111 -1.34 6.57 8.45
C LEU A 111 -0.42 5.70 9.32
N ALA A 112 0.32 6.31 10.25
CA ALA A 112 1.23 5.55 11.10
C ALA A 112 0.52 4.47 11.94
N PRO A 113 -0.60 4.77 12.63
CA PRO A 113 -1.36 3.73 13.33
C PRO A 113 -1.92 2.64 12.40
N ALA A 114 -2.29 2.98 11.16
CA ALA A 114 -2.77 2.00 10.20
C ALA A 114 -1.67 1.01 9.81
N PHE A 115 -0.46 1.48 9.55
CA PHE A 115 0.69 0.62 9.28
C PHE A 115 1.05 -0.24 10.49
N ASP A 116 1.03 0.32 11.69
CA ASP A 116 1.31 -0.44 12.90
C ASP A 116 0.28 -1.54 13.17
N ALA A 117 -1.00 -1.26 12.92
CA ALA A 117 -2.08 -2.21 13.16
C ALA A 117 -2.17 -3.30 12.09
N LYS A 118 -1.92 -2.97 10.82
CA LYS A 118 -2.19 -3.84 9.68
C LYS A 118 -0.98 -4.22 8.85
N GLY A 119 0.22 -3.78 9.22
CA GLY A 119 1.45 -4.10 8.49
C GLY A 119 1.71 -5.59 8.40
N GLN A 120 1.57 -6.33 9.50
CA GLN A 120 1.76 -7.78 9.51
C GLN A 120 0.68 -8.48 8.67
N ALA A 121 -0.58 -8.05 8.77
CA ALA A 121 -1.66 -8.58 7.94
C ALA A 121 -1.40 -8.34 6.45
N ALA A 122 -0.82 -7.21 6.09
CA ALA A 122 -0.44 -6.91 4.71
C ALA A 122 0.63 -7.88 4.19
N ILE A 123 1.64 -8.18 4.99
CA ILE A 123 2.69 -9.14 4.61
C ILE A 123 2.11 -10.55 4.46
N ASP A 124 1.26 -10.97 5.37
CA ASP A 124 0.60 -12.28 5.32
C ASP A 124 -0.29 -12.40 4.08
N GLU A 125 -1.04 -11.35 3.77
CA GLU A 125 -1.89 -11.29 2.56
C GLU A 125 -1.04 -11.34 1.28
N PHE A 126 0.07 -10.61 1.25
CA PHE A 126 1.00 -10.64 0.13
C PHE A 126 1.54 -12.05 -0.10
N ALA A 127 2.01 -12.72 0.95
CA ALA A 127 2.52 -14.09 0.87
C ALA A 127 1.45 -15.06 0.37
N ASN A 128 0.21 -14.95 0.87
CA ASN A 128 -0.91 -15.78 0.44
C ASN A 128 -1.25 -15.57 -1.04
N GLU A 129 -1.32 -14.33 -1.49
CA GLU A 129 -1.64 -14.01 -2.89
C GLU A 129 -0.53 -14.47 -3.83
N MET A 130 0.73 -14.30 -3.46
CA MET A 130 1.86 -14.80 -4.26
C MET A 130 1.82 -16.32 -4.37
N ARG A 131 1.52 -17.02 -3.28
CA ARG A 131 1.37 -18.48 -3.30
C ARG A 131 0.25 -18.92 -4.24
N LYS A 132 -0.90 -18.27 -4.19
CA LYS A 132 -2.03 -18.55 -5.09
C LYS A 132 -1.66 -18.33 -6.55
N GLN A 133 -0.97 -17.23 -6.85
CA GLN A 133 -0.52 -16.92 -8.21
C GLN A 133 0.49 -17.97 -8.71
N LEU A 134 1.42 -18.37 -7.85
CA LEU A 134 2.41 -19.41 -8.19
C LEU A 134 1.72 -20.75 -8.48
N GLU A 135 0.78 -21.16 -7.65
CA GLU A 135 0.01 -22.39 -7.85
C GLU A 135 -0.77 -22.37 -9.16
N ARG A 136 -1.39 -21.26 -9.51
CA ARG A 136 -2.08 -21.08 -10.79
C ARG A 136 -1.13 -21.23 -11.97
N ASN A 137 0.05 -20.62 -11.88
CA ASN A 137 1.06 -20.70 -12.93
C ASN A 137 1.59 -22.13 -13.10
N VAL A 138 1.85 -22.83 -12.01
CA VAL A 138 2.28 -24.24 -12.04
C VAL A 138 1.21 -25.13 -12.69
N LYS A 139 -0.05 -24.97 -12.31
CA LYS A 139 -1.16 -25.71 -12.92
C LYS A 139 -1.32 -25.42 -14.41
N ARG A 140 -1.15 -24.19 -14.82
CA ARG A 140 -1.20 -23.81 -16.24
C ARG A 140 -0.08 -24.43 -17.04
N ILE A 141 1.15 -24.46 -16.51
CA ILE A 141 2.29 -25.09 -17.15
C ILE A 141 2.09 -26.61 -17.24
N ALA A 142 1.56 -27.23 -16.21
CA ALA A 142 1.31 -28.68 -16.18
C ALA A 142 0.25 -29.14 -17.19
N LYS A 143 -0.65 -28.23 -17.66
CA LYS A 143 -1.66 -28.53 -18.68
C LYS A 143 -1.15 -28.40 -20.12
N THR A 144 0.01 -27.82 -20.31
CA THR A 144 0.66 -27.72 -21.63
C THR A 144 1.70 -28.81 -21.79
#